data_6d73c6a3007a0a0eeb706b31faf7219a
#
_entry.id   6d73c6a3007a0a0eeb706b31faf7219a
#
_cell.length_a   1.000
_cell.length_b   1.000
_cell.length_c   1.000
_cell.angle_alpha   90.00
_cell.angle_beta   90.00
_cell.angle_gamma   90.00
#
_symmetry.space_group_name_H-M   'P 1'
#
loop_
_entity.id
_entity.type
_entity.pdbx_description
1 polymer ?
#
loop_
_entity_poly.entity_id
_entity_poly.type
_entity_poly.pdbx_seq_one_letter_code
_entity_poly.pdbx_strand_id
1 'polypeptide(L)'
;MKKKLLFSALILVLLCVIFIFLGLRQNAAPAGSTASQDNKEPITATLAVCGDIMSHSPQTNDAYDAATDTYSYLPCFQSVSSWIEAADYAVANFETTLNGPPYSGYPQFCAPDALAYDLKTIGFDLVTTANNHSMDKGFQGLARTLDVLDQAGLQHVGTYRTQEAFTQNNGVIVADVGGISVAFLGYTYGTNGIAVPQDKDFSLNRFNTDYTGACATLDQEKLQQELAYAESLGTDLIAVMVHWGIEYQTTQNAYQEQVADFLISHGADL
;
A
#
# COMPACT_ATOMS: atom_id res chain seq x y z
N MET A 1 15.73 -71.97 45.88
CA MET A 1 16.81 -71.62 44.90
C MET A 1 16.36 -71.51 43.48
N LYS A 2 15.47 -72.34 42.93
CA LYS A 2 15.04 -72.24 41.48
C LYS A 2 14.34 -70.98 41.08
N LYS A 3 13.56 -70.31 41.96
CA LYS A 3 12.86 -69.01 41.60
C LYS A 3 13.80 -67.79 41.48
N LYS A 4 14.91 -67.77 42.25
CA LYS A 4 15.90 -66.67 42.16
C LYS A 4 16.75 -66.78 40.91
N LEU A 5 17.05 -67.99 40.41
CA LEU A 5 17.79 -68.21 39.17
C LEU A 5 16.98 -67.82 37.94
N LEU A 6 15.64 -68.06 37.94
CA LEU A 6 14.76 -67.67 36.84
C LEU A 6 14.63 -66.13 36.74
N PHE A 7 14.59 -65.46 37.90
CA PHE A 7 14.46 -63.95 37.89
C PHE A 7 15.75 -63.28 37.43
N SER A 8 16.92 -63.83 37.79
CA SER A 8 18.21 -63.31 37.33
C SER A 8 18.43 -63.54 35.82
N ALA A 9 17.98 -64.70 35.29
CA ALA A 9 18.04 -64.98 33.86
C ALA A 9 17.12 -64.05 33.04
N LEU A 10 15.92 -63.73 33.56
CA LEU A 10 14.98 -62.84 32.91
C LEU A 10 15.50 -61.40 32.82
N ILE A 11 16.17 -60.90 33.88
CA ILE A 11 16.79 -59.58 33.91
C ILE A 11 17.96 -59.47 32.91
N LEU A 12 18.77 -60.57 32.83
CA LEU A 12 19.91 -60.59 31.88
C LEU A 12 19.45 -60.57 30.45
N VAL A 13 18.38 -61.31 30.09
CA VAL A 13 17.77 -61.27 28.74
C VAL A 13 17.19 -59.91 28.44
N LEU A 14 16.52 -59.22 29.38
CA LEU A 14 15.96 -57.89 29.21
C LEU A 14 17.06 -56.86 28.99
N LEU A 15 18.19 -56.94 29.73
CA LEU A 15 19.33 -56.04 29.51
C LEU A 15 20.01 -56.29 28.17
N CYS A 16 20.14 -57.53 27.71
CA CYS A 16 20.67 -57.83 26.36
C CYS A 16 19.79 -57.28 25.27
N VAL A 17 18.46 -57.33 25.38
CA VAL A 17 17.52 -56.78 24.40
C VAL A 17 17.62 -55.24 24.36
N ILE A 18 17.77 -54.59 25.52
CA ILE A 18 17.95 -53.13 25.60
C ILE A 18 19.29 -52.72 24.97
N PHE A 19 20.38 -53.45 25.18
CA PHE A 19 21.67 -53.16 24.56
C PHE A 19 21.66 -53.41 23.04
N ILE A 20 20.93 -54.41 22.54
CA ILE A 20 20.76 -54.62 21.10
C ILE A 20 19.94 -53.50 20.47
N PHE A 21 18.88 -52.99 21.12
CA PHE A 21 18.12 -51.86 20.65
C PHE A 21 18.89 -50.54 20.70
N LEU A 22 19.75 -50.32 21.68
CA LEU A 22 20.65 -49.18 21.78
C LEU A 22 21.80 -49.25 20.76
N GLY A 23 22.37 -50.45 20.52
CA GLY A 23 23.39 -50.65 19.50
C GLY A 23 22.90 -50.48 18.05
N LEU A 24 21.65 -50.86 17.78
CA LEU A 24 21.02 -50.64 16.46
C LEU A 24 20.64 -49.18 16.18
N ARG A 25 20.51 -48.31 17.20
CA ARG A 25 20.31 -46.91 17.03
C ARG A 25 21.59 -46.10 16.75
N GLN A 26 22.76 -46.63 17.06
CA GLN A 26 24.03 -45.92 16.83
C GLN A 26 24.64 -46.12 15.43
N ASN A 27 24.11 -47.05 14.64
CA ASN A 27 24.58 -47.28 13.26
C ASN A 27 23.62 -46.80 12.16
N ALA A 28 22.55 -46.03 12.51
CA ALA A 28 21.85 -45.24 11.53
C ALA A 28 22.68 -43.96 11.35
N ALA A 29 23.54 -43.91 10.37
CA ALA A 29 24.03 -42.66 9.84
C ALA A 29 22.81 -41.74 9.61
N PRO A 30 22.84 -40.47 9.99
CA PRO A 30 21.76 -39.59 9.60
C PRO A 30 21.71 -39.66 8.09
N ALA A 31 20.60 -40.14 7.56
CA ALA A 31 20.26 -39.92 6.16
C ALA A 31 20.43 -38.42 5.97
N GLY A 32 21.42 -38.03 5.20
CA GLY A 32 21.63 -36.65 4.87
C GLY A 32 20.29 -36.14 4.27
N SER A 33 19.60 -35.36 5.05
CA SER A 33 18.60 -34.48 4.51
C SER A 33 19.37 -33.63 3.52
N THR A 34 19.37 -34.05 2.26
CA THR A 34 19.50 -33.12 1.16
C THR A 34 18.26 -32.25 1.31
N ALA A 35 18.36 -31.19 2.12
CA ALA A 35 17.55 -30.03 1.91
C ALA A 35 17.79 -29.72 0.43
N SER A 36 16.82 -30.01 -0.42
CA SER A 36 16.75 -29.42 -1.74
C SER A 36 16.81 -27.92 -1.47
N GLN A 37 17.97 -27.33 -1.68
CA GLN A 37 18.01 -25.89 -1.88
C GLN A 37 17.09 -25.68 -3.08
N ASP A 38 15.92 -25.17 -2.78
CA ASP A 38 14.97 -24.70 -3.77
C ASP A 38 15.72 -23.52 -4.42
N ASN A 39 16.50 -23.81 -5.44
CA ASN A 39 17.20 -22.84 -6.27
C ASN A 39 16.15 -22.12 -7.11
N LYS A 40 15.18 -21.45 -6.44
CA LYS A 40 14.35 -20.48 -7.13
C LYS A 40 15.26 -19.30 -7.44
N GLU A 41 15.37 -18.99 -8.73
CA GLU A 41 15.98 -17.74 -9.17
C GLU A 41 15.28 -16.59 -8.41
N PRO A 42 16.02 -15.59 -7.93
CA PRO A 42 15.42 -14.45 -7.26
C PRO A 42 14.47 -13.73 -8.23
N ILE A 43 13.25 -13.48 -7.78
CA ILE A 43 12.28 -12.66 -8.50
C ILE A 43 12.74 -11.20 -8.35
N THR A 44 12.80 -10.47 -9.46
CA THR A 44 13.13 -9.05 -9.48
C THR A 44 11.99 -8.31 -10.17
N ALA A 45 11.49 -7.25 -9.55
CA ALA A 45 10.44 -6.42 -10.10
C ALA A 45 10.79 -4.93 -9.94
N THR A 46 10.26 -4.12 -10.83
CA THR A 46 10.43 -2.66 -10.80
C THR A 46 9.11 -2.00 -10.43
N LEU A 47 9.10 -1.32 -9.29
CA LEU A 47 8.01 -0.46 -8.85
C LEU A 47 8.37 1.01 -9.16
N ALA A 48 7.65 1.66 -10.07
CA ALA A 48 7.76 3.09 -10.31
C ALA A 48 6.86 3.85 -9.33
N VAL A 49 7.42 4.75 -8.55
CA VAL A 49 6.66 5.59 -7.61
C VAL A 49 6.86 7.06 -7.98
N CYS A 50 5.76 7.74 -8.30
CA CYS A 50 5.73 9.15 -8.61
C CYS A 50 5.08 9.93 -7.46
N GLY A 51 5.47 11.19 -7.29
CA GLY A 51 4.85 12.11 -6.33
C GLY A 51 3.51 12.64 -6.82
N ASP A 52 3.28 13.93 -6.55
CA ASP A 52 1.99 14.57 -6.71
C ASP A 52 1.65 14.88 -8.17
N ILE A 53 0.54 14.32 -8.63
CA ILE A 53 -0.07 14.64 -9.92
C ILE A 53 -1.21 15.61 -9.68
N MET A 54 -0.93 16.86 -10.02
CA MET A 54 -1.86 17.98 -9.87
C MET A 54 -2.19 18.58 -11.23
N SER A 55 -3.29 19.34 -11.30
CA SER A 55 -3.62 20.17 -12.47
C SER A 55 -3.96 21.58 -12.03
N HIS A 56 -2.97 22.47 -12.02
CA HIS A 56 -3.19 23.91 -11.86
C HIS A 56 -3.87 24.49 -13.10
N SER A 57 -4.49 25.67 -12.95
CA SER A 57 -5.20 26.31 -14.07
C SER A 57 -4.36 26.47 -15.35
N PRO A 58 -3.04 26.81 -15.31
CA PRO A 58 -2.23 26.84 -16.51
C PRO A 58 -2.12 25.48 -17.20
N GLN A 59 -1.93 24.37 -16.43
CA GLN A 59 -1.85 23.02 -16.99
C GLN A 59 -3.20 22.58 -17.58
N THR A 60 -4.32 22.89 -16.90
CA THR A 60 -5.66 22.63 -17.44
C THR A 60 -5.90 23.38 -18.75
N ASN A 61 -5.47 24.66 -18.83
CA ASN A 61 -5.62 25.45 -20.04
C ASN A 61 -4.72 24.91 -21.17
N ASP A 62 -3.51 24.47 -20.86
CA ASP A 62 -2.59 23.91 -21.87
C ASP A 62 -3.07 22.54 -22.38
N ALA A 63 -3.76 21.78 -21.55
CA ALA A 63 -4.34 20.49 -21.92
C ALA A 63 -5.60 20.64 -22.81
N TYR A 64 -6.21 21.84 -22.92
CA TYR A 64 -7.44 22.05 -23.66
C TYR A 64 -7.18 22.28 -25.16
N ASP A 65 -7.82 21.47 -25.99
CA ASP A 65 -7.85 21.67 -27.44
C ASP A 65 -9.19 22.32 -27.86
N ALA A 66 -9.14 23.60 -28.24
CA ALA A 66 -10.31 24.34 -28.68
C ALA A 66 -10.88 23.88 -30.03
N ALA A 67 -10.12 23.14 -30.83
CA ALA A 67 -10.60 22.64 -32.12
C ALA A 67 -11.53 21.44 -31.97
N THR A 68 -11.29 20.62 -30.92
CA THR A 68 -12.04 19.41 -30.64
C THR A 68 -12.94 19.53 -29.43
N ASP A 69 -12.81 20.61 -28.64
CA ASP A 69 -13.47 20.80 -27.33
C ASP A 69 -13.15 19.67 -26.35
N THR A 70 -11.88 19.23 -26.31
CA THR A 70 -11.40 18.13 -25.47
C THR A 70 -10.18 18.52 -24.66
N TYR A 71 -9.83 17.66 -23.68
CA TYR A 71 -8.61 17.81 -22.89
C TYR A 71 -7.69 16.61 -23.12
N SER A 72 -6.37 16.85 -23.14
CA SER A 72 -5.35 15.80 -23.09
C SER A 72 -4.11 16.24 -22.31
N TYR A 73 -3.72 15.44 -21.36
CA TYR A 73 -2.52 15.63 -20.54
C TYR A 73 -1.33 14.79 -21.05
N LEU A 74 -1.51 13.95 -22.08
CA LEU A 74 -0.45 13.10 -22.62
C LEU A 74 0.84 13.87 -22.95
N PRO A 75 0.77 15.10 -23.54
CA PRO A 75 2.00 15.86 -23.80
C PRO A 75 2.81 16.20 -22.55
N CYS A 76 2.16 16.40 -21.38
CA CYS A 76 2.86 16.70 -20.12
C CYS A 76 3.73 15.54 -19.65
N PHE A 77 3.38 14.29 -19.99
CA PHE A 77 4.06 13.08 -19.55
C PHE A 77 5.02 12.49 -20.58
N GLN A 78 5.10 13.06 -21.78
CA GLN A 78 5.89 12.51 -22.89
C GLN A 78 7.33 12.19 -22.53
N SER A 79 7.97 12.99 -21.67
CA SER A 79 9.37 12.80 -21.29
C SER A 79 9.59 11.69 -20.26
N VAL A 80 8.54 11.23 -19.57
CA VAL A 80 8.61 10.25 -18.49
C VAL A 80 7.81 8.97 -18.78
N SER A 81 6.93 8.96 -19.78
CA SER A 81 6.06 7.83 -20.08
C SER A 81 6.82 6.50 -20.27
N SER A 82 7.97 6.54 -20.94
CA SER A 82 8.78 5.34 -21.17
C SER A 82 9.34 4.71 -19.87
N TRP A 83 9.53 5.49 -18.81
CA TRP A 83 9.96 4.98 -17.50
C TRP A 83 8.80 4.34 -16.75
N ILE A 84 7.60 4.93 -16.90
CA ILE A 84 6.37 4.42 -16.30
C ILE A 84 5.95 3.11 -16.98
N GLU A 85 5.93 3.08 -18.32
CA GLU A 85 5.61 1.90 -19.11
C GLU A 85 6.58 0.71 -18.91
N ALA A 86 7.85 1.02 -18.58
CA ALA A 86 8.87 -0.01 -18.38
C ALA A 86 8.82 -0.66 -16.98
N ALA A 87 8.10 -0.09 -16.03
CA ALA A 87 7.93 -0.65 -14.70
C ALA A 87 6.94 -1.83 -14.72
N ASP A 88 7.13 -2.79 -13.82
CA ASP A 88 6.18 -3.89 -13.64
C ASP A 88 4.87 -3.39 -12.95
N TYR A 89 4.97 -2.27 -12.21
CA TYR A 89 3.83 -1.60 -11.59
C TYR A 89 4.16 -0.12 -11.34
N ALA A 90 3.23 0.78 -11.62
CA ALA A 90 3.45 2.21 -11.49
C ALA A 90 2.39 2.87 -10.59
N VAL A 91 2.85 3.66 -9.62
CA VAL A 91 2.02 4.31 -8.59
C VAL A 91 2.29 5.81 -8.54
N ALA A 92 1.25 6.62 -8.31
CA ALA A 92 1.37 8.07 -8.09
C ALA A 92 0.40 8.58 -7.03
N ASN A 93 0.65 9.78 -6.48
CA ASN A 93 -0.35 10.51 -5.71
C ASN A 93 -1.23 11.34 -6.65
N PHE A 94 -2.54 11.12 -6.63
CA PHE A 94 -3.53 11.85 -7.43
C PHE A 94 -4.09 13.01 -6.62
N GLU A 95 -3.44 14.17 -6.71
CA GLU A 95 -3.69 15.33 -5.85
C GLU A 95 -4.62 16.34 -6.52
N THR A 96 -5.81 15.90 -6.86
CA THR A 96 -6.90 16.72 -7.39
C THR A 96 -8.23 15.99 -7.23
N THR A 97 -9.34 16.69 -7.45
CA THR A 97 -10.66 16.07 -7.59
C THR A 97 -11.10 16.08 -9.05
N LEU A 98 -12.02 15.15 -9.40
CA LEU A 98 -12.66 15.06 -10.71
C LEU A 98 -14.18 15.26 -10.52
N ASN A 99 -14.62 16.52 -10.38
CA ASN A 99 -16.01 16.84 -10.07
C ASN A 99 -16.80 17.39 -11.28
N GLY A 100 -16.21 17.33 -12.49
CA GLY A 100 -16.76 17.96 -13.68
C GLY A 100 -16.60 19.49 -13.68
N PRO A 101 -17.02 20.17 -14.75
CA PRO A 101 -16.90 21.62 -14.85
C PRO A 101 -17.80 22.35 -13.81
N PRO A 102 -17.42 23.55 -13.36
CA PRO A 102 -16.23 24.28 -13.79
C PRO A 102 -14.94 23.71 -13.18
N TYR A 103 -13.90 23.61 -14.01
CA TYR A 103 -12.58 23.20 -13.54
C TYR A 103 -11.87 24.33 -12.79
N SER A 104 -10.97 23.95 -11.86
CA SER A 104 -10.26 24.92 -11.01
C SER A 104 -8.88 24.39 -10.58
N GLY A 105 -7.91 25.31 -10.47
CA GLY A 105 -6.64 25.09 -9.82
C GLY A 105 -6.68 25.55 -8.36
N TYR A 106 -5.50 26.00 -7.85
CA TYR A 106 -5.36 26.51 -6.49
C TYR A 106 -6.43 27.57 -6.16
N PRO A 107 -7.02 27.59 -4.95
CA PRO A 107 -6.72 26.73 -3.80
C PRO A 107 -7.54 25.43 -3.72
N GLN A 108 -8.50 25.21 -4.58
CA GLN A 108 -9.38 24.02 -4.58
C GLN A 108 -9.41 23.40 -5.97
N PHE A 109 -8.72 22.29 -6.11
CA PHE A 109 -8.49 21.64 -7.39
C PHE A 109 -9.69 20.85 -7.90
N CYS A 110 -9.96 21.00 -9.18
CA CYS A 110 -10.89 20.18 -9.94
C CYS A 110 -10.39 20.06 -11.37
N ALA A 111 -9.83 18.92 -11.73
CA ALA A 111 -9.29 18.65 -13.06
C ALA A 111 -10.36 18.08 -14.00
N PRO A 112 -10.15 18.17 -15.33
CA PRO A 112 -10.88 17.39 -16.33
C PRO A 112 -10.67 15.89 -16.13
N ASP A 113 -11.70 15.09 -16.38
CA ASP A 113 -11.67 13.62 -16.28
C ASP A 113 -10.58 13.00 -17.18
N ALA A 114 -10.23 13.66 -18.28
CA ALA A 114 -9.16 13.26 -19.19
C ALA A 114 -7.84 12.96 -18.48
N LEU A 115 -7.55 13.63 -17.35
CA LEU A 115 -6.34 13.37 -16.57
C LEU A 115 -6.26 11.89 -16.12
N ALA A 116 -7.34 11.34 -15.61
CA ALA A 116 -7.38 9.94 -15.17
C ALA A 116 -7.18 8.94 -16.33
N TYR A 117 -7.84 9.20 -17.47
CA TYR A 117 -7.70 8.34 -18.65
C TYR A 117 -6.28 8.41 -19.25
N ASP A 118 -5.68 9.60 -19.27
CA ASP A 118 -4.33 9.79 -19.76
C ASP A 118 -3.29 9.12 -18.85
N LEU A 119 -3.46 9.18 -17.54
CA LEU A 119 -2.61 8.44 -16.59
C LEU A 119 -2.65 6.93 -16.84
N LYS A 120 -3.84 6.36 -17.06
CA LYS A 120 -3.95 4.95 -17.41
C LYS A 120 -3.29 4.65 -18.75
N THR A 121 -3.44 5.53 -19.73
CA THR A 121 -2.85 5.36 -21.06
C THR A 121 -1.32 5.34 -21.03
N ILE A 122 -0.69 6.12 -20.14
CA ILE A 122 0.77 6.14 -19.98
C ILE A 122 1.32 5.07 -19.04
N GLY A 123 0.47 4.18 -18.51
CA GLY A 123 0.89 2.98 -17.81
C GLY A 123 0.78 3.02 -16.28
N PHE A 124 0.16 4.02 -15.66
CA PHE A 124 -0.11 3.95 -14.23
C PHE A 124 -1.14 2.86 -13.90
N ASP A 125 -0.91 2.16 -12.79
CA ASP A 125 -1.73 1.06 -12.31
C ASP A 125 -2.56 1.46 -11.08
N LEU A 126 -1.95 2.15 -10.12
CA LEU A 126 -2.55 2.55 -8.87
C LEU A 126 -2.30 4.05 -8.62
N VAL A 127 -3.29 4.72 -8.07
CA VAL A 127 -3.10 6.06 -7.51
C VAL A 127 -3.51 6.10 -6.04
N THR A 128 -2.72 6.78 -5.21
CA THR A 128 -3.22 7.19 -3.89
C THR A 128 -4.06 8.44 -4.06
N THR A 129 -5.19 8.46 -3.37
CA THR A 129 -6.15 9.56 -3.39
C THR A 129 -6.27 10.26 -2.03
N ALA A 130 -5.49 9.80 -1.04
CA ALA A 130 -5.40 10.43 0.28
C ALA A 130 -4.35 11.53 0.28
N ASN A 131 -4.78 12.78 0.13
CA ASN A 131 -3.96 13.98 0.17
C ASN A 131 -4.77 15.16 0.73
N ASN A 132 -4.13 16.31 0.94
CA ASN A 132 -4.77 17.48 1.50
C ASN A 132 -5.85 18.08 0.58
N HIS A 133 -5.89 17.73 -0.71
CA HIS A 133 -6.88 18.17 -1.70
C HIS A 133 -8.01 17.15 -1.94
N SER A 134 -8.02 16.02 -1.24
CA SER A 134 -9.07 14.99 -1.37
C SER A 134 -10.49 15.52 -1.15
N MET A 135 -10.62 16.55 -0.31
CA MET A 135 -11.92 17.12 0.09
C MET A 135 -12.25 18.45 -0.62
N ASP A 136 -11.51 18.90 -1.60
CA ASP A 136 -11.67 20.20 -2.26
C ASP A 136 -13.07 20.44 -2.85
N LYS A 137 -13.75 19.39 -3.27
CA LYS A 137 -15.14 19.42 -3.74
C LYS A 137 -16.08 18.62 -2.82
N GLY A 138 -15.69 18.50 -1.53
CA GLY A 138 -16.43 17.77 -0.51
C GLY A 138 -16.52 16.27 -0.82
N PHE A 139 -17.33 15.55 -0.02
CA PHE A 139 -17.51 14.11 -0.20
C PHE A 139 -18.05 13.72 -1.58
N GLN A 140 -18.91 14.56 -2.20
CA GLN A 140 -19.42 14.29 -3.54
C GLN A 140 -18.32 14.33 -4.60
N GLY A 141 -17.40 15.30 -4.49
CA GLY A 141 -16.25 15.38 -5.38
C GLY A 141 -15.28 14.21 -5.19
N LEU A 142 -15.03 13.82 -3.95
CA LEU A 142 -14.27 12.61 -3.60
C LEU A 142 -14.89 11.37 -4.25
N ALA A 143 -16.18 11.13 -4.02
CA ALA A 143 -16.86 9.95 -4.54
C ALA A 143 -16.86 9.91 -6.08
N ARG A 144 -17.11 11.07 -6.75
CA ARG A 144 -17.06 11.14 -8.21
C ARG A 144 -15.65 10.94 -8.76
N THR A 145 -14.63 11.40 -8.05
CA THR A 145 -13.24 11.15 -8.45
C THR A 145 -12.97 9.65 -8.54
N LEU A 146 -13.40 8.88 -7.53
CA LEU A 146 -13.26 7.43 -7.53
C LEU A 146 -14.06 6.75 -8.67
N ASP A 147 -15.26 7.28 -9.00
CA ASP A 147 -16.05 6.76 -10.13
C ASP A 147 -15.31 6.93 -11.46
N VAL A 148 -14.62 8.06 -11.65
CA VAL A 148 -13.85 8.34 -12.87
C VAL A 148 -12.58 7.48 -12.92
N LEU A 149 -11.88 7.30 -11.78
CA LEU A 149 -10.70 6.44 -11.70
C LEU A 149 -11.06 4.99 -12.04
N ASP A 150 -12.18 4.48 -11.51
CA ASP A 150 -12.70 3.15 -11.85
C ASP A 150 -13.02 3.01 -13.34
N GLN A 151 -13.69 4.03 -13.94
CA GLN A 151 -14.00 4.04 -15.37
C GLN A 151 -12.74 4.10 -16.24
N ALA A 152 -11.70 4.78 -15.79
CA ALA A 152 -10.39 4.82 -16.45
C ALA A 152 -9.60 3.50 -16.29
N GLY A 153 -10.00 2.62 -15.36
CA GLY A 153 -9.29 1.38 -15.04
C GLY A 153 -8.05 1.58 -14.17
N LEU A 154 -8.01 2.67 -13.40
CA LEU A 154 -6.98 2.92 -12.39
C LEU A 154 -7.44 2.37 -11.04
N GLN A 155 -6.59 1.56 -10.40
CA GLN A 155 -6.79 1.23 -9.00
C GLN A 155 -6.54 2.47 -8.13
N HIS A 156 -7.20 2.55 -6.97
CA HIS A 156 -7.03 3.68 -6.06
C HIS A 156 -7.09 3.26 -4.60
N VAL A 157 -6.31 3.92 -3.75
CA VAL A 157 -6.23 3.65 -2.32
C VAL A 157 -6.21 4.95 -1.53
N GLY A 158 -6.74 4.91 -0.31
CA GLY A 158 -6.71 6.04 0.63
C GLY A 158 -8.01 6.81 0.74
N THR A 159 -8.95 6.68 -0.23
CA THR A 159 -10.31 7.24 -0.10
C THR A 159 -11.38 6.23 -0.52
N TYR A 160 -12.60 6.36 0.03
CA TYR A 160 -13.66 5.35 -0.11
C TYR A 160 -15.04 6.00 -0.25
N ARG A 161 -15.88 5.42 -1.11
CA ARG A 161 -17.27 5.90 -1.35
C ARG A 161 -18.25 5.45 -0.28
N THR A 162 -18.04 4.25 0.29
CA THR A 162 -18.94 3.67 1.29
C THR A 162 -18.14 3.02 2.42
N GLN A 163 -18.79 2.87 3.57
CA GLN A 163 -18.23 2.15 4.70
C GLN A 163 -17.88 0.70 4.33
N GLU A 164 -18.72 0.06 3.50
CA GLU A 164 -18.52 -1.31 3.03
C GLU A 164 -17.25 -1.41 2.18
N ALA A 165 -17.01 -0.45 1.28
CA ALA A 165 -15.81 -0.41 0.45
C ALA A 165 -14.53 -0.27 1.30
N PHE A 166 -14.58 0.50 2.39
CA PHE A 166 -13.49 0.57 3.34
C PHE A 166 -13.31 -0.74 4.11
N THR A 167 -14.40 -1.28 4.70
CA THR A 167 -14.32 -2.44 5.60
C THR A 167 -14.05 -3.75 4.88
N GLN A 168 -14.32 -3.83 3.58
CA GLN A 168 -14.08 -5.04 2.78
C GLN A 168 -12.63 -5.51 2.84
N ASN A 169 -11.68 -4.58 2.91
CA ASN A 169 -10.25 -4.84 2.93
C ASN A 169 -9.48 -3.90 3.87
N ASN A 170 -10.18 -3.23 4.82
CA ASN A 170 -9.63 -2.24 5.74
C ASN A 170 -8.74 -1.18 5.05
N GLY A 171 -9.14 -0.78 3.83
CA GLY A 171 -8.40 0.23 3.08
C GLY A 171 -7.09 -0.24 2.46
N VAL A 172 -6.84 -1.54 2.39
CA VAL A 172 -5.63 -2.12 1.77
C VAL A 172 -5.95 -2.61 0.37
N ILE A 173 -5.06 -2.34 -0.59
CA ILE A 173 -5.08 -2.97 -1.91
C ILE A 173 -3.88 -3.89 -2.03
N VAL A 174 -4.12 -5.14 -2.44
CA VAL A 174 -3.04 -6.08 -2.76
C VAL A 174 -2.88 -6.14 -4.28
N ALA A 175 -1.66 -5.94 -4.73
CA ALA A 175 -1.30 -6.05 -6.14
C ALA A 175 -0.12 -7.02 -6.35
N ASP A 176 -0.07 -7.63 -7.53
CA ASP A 176 1.09 -8.37 -8.01
C ASP A 176 2.02 -7.39 -8.75
N VAL A 177 3.24 -7.26 -8.25
CA VAL A 177 4.28 -6.42 -8.83
C VAL A 177 5.36 -7.34 -9.39
N GLY A 178 5.18 -7.80 -10.63
CA GLY A 178 6.15 -8.67 -11.28
C GLY A 178 6.41 -10.00 -10.56
N GLY A 179 5.39 -10.57 -9.91
CA GLY A 179 5.47 -11.80 -9.14
C GLY A 179 5.77 -11.61 -7.64
N ILE A 180 5.83 -10.35 -7.16
CA ILE A 180 5.94 -9.98 -5.75
C ILE A 180 4.60 -9.41 -5.30
N SER A 181 3.98 -9.99 -4.28
CA SER A 181 2.72 -9.49 -3.72
C SER A 181 2.98 -8.29 -2.80
N VAL A 182 2.32 -7.16 -3.07
CA VAL A 182 2.49 -5.92 -2.29
C VAL A 182 1.14 -5.44 -1.78
N ALA A 183 1.05 -5.19 -0.47
CA ALA A 183 -0.08 -4.53 0.15
C ALA A 183 0.16 -3.01 0.16
N PHE A 184 -0.72 -2.25 -0.51
CA PHE A 184 -0.64 -0.79 -0.58
C PHE A 184 -1.65 -0.14 0.37
N LEU A 185 -1.19 0.84 1.14
CA LEU A 185 -2.00 1.74 1.95
C LEU A 185 -1.68 3.18 1.57
N GLY A 186 -2.68 4.07 1.68
CA GLY A 186 -2.49 5.50 1.41
C GLY A 186 -3.04 6.35 2.55
N TYR A 187 -2.29 7.36 2.98
CA TYR A 187 -2.66 8.26 4.08
C TYR A 187 -2.31 9.72 3.80
N THR A 188 -3.12 10.64 4.35
CA THR A 188 -2.81 12.08 4.37
C THR A 188 -2.67 12.62 5.79
N TYR A 189 -1.84 13.65 5.91
CA TYR A 189 -1.72 14.41 7.17
C TYR A 189 -2.96 15.25 7.48
N GLY A 190 -3.67 15.73 6.45
CA GLY A 190 -4.76 16.67 6.63
C GLY A 190 -5.56 16.93 5.37
N THR A 191 -6.47 17.92 5.43
CA THR A 191 -7.45 18.26 4.39
C THR A 191 -7.56 19.77 4.14
N ASN A 192 -6.50 20.54 4.35
CA ASN A 192 -6.53 22.00 4.23
C ASN A 192 -7.66 22.66 5.05
N GLY A 193 -7.98 22.07 6.21
CA GLY A 193 -9.03 22.56 7.10
C GLY A 193 -10.46 22.18 6.71
N ILE A 194 -10.66 21.43 5.62
CA ILE A 194 -11.98 20.95 5.19
C ILE A 194 -12.34 19.68 5.94
N ALA A 195 -13.36 19.74 6.79
CA ALA A 195 -13.77 18.58 7.58
C ALA A 195 -14.42 17.50 6.72
N VAL A 196 -14.06 16.24 6.96
CA VAL A 196 -14.82 15.08 6.48
C VAL A 196 -16.14 15.02 7.23
N PRO A 197 -17.30 14.86 6.57
CA PRO A 197 -18.59 14.73 7.27
C PRO A 197 -18.55 13.55 8.26
N GLN A 198 -19.09 13.74 9.45
CA GLN A 198 -19.03 12.74 10.51
C GLN A 198 -19.60 11.37 10.12
N ASP A 199 -20.67 11.36 9.33
CA ASP A 199 -21.27 10.12 8.78
C ASP A 199 -20.47 9.51 7.62
N LYS A 200 -19.38 10.14 7.21
CA LYS A 200 -18.46 9.73 6.14
C LYS A 200 -17.02 9.59 6.63
N ASP A 201 -16.80 9.45 7.92
CA ASP A 201 -15.45 9.40 8.52
C ASP A 201 -14.56 8.32 7.91
N PHE A 202 -15.14 7.24 7.41
CA PHE A 202 -14.48 6.17 6.67
C PHE A 202 -13.88 6.61 5.33
N SER A 203 -14.34 7.75 4.78
CA SER A 203 -14.11 8.08 3.36
C SER A 203 -12.69 8.52 3.03
N LEU A 204 -11.88 8.85 4.03
CA LEU A 204 -10.51 9.33 3.85
C LEU A 204 -9.57 8.79 4.91
N ASN A 205 -8.52 8.12 4.49
CA ASN A 205 -7.46 7.68 5.37
C ASN A 205 -6.57 8.87 5.79
N ARG A 206 -6.58 9.14 7.10
CA ARG A 206 -5.79 10.17 7.75
C ARG A 206 -4.93 9.52 8.83
N PHE A 207 -3.73 10.03 9.02
CA PHE A 207 -2.90 9.57 10.12
C PHE A 207 -2.89 10.54 11.32
N ASN A 208 -3.58 11.69 11.23
CA ASN A 208 -3.73 12.65 12.33
C ASN A 208 -5.17 12.75 12.83
N THR A 209 -5.35 12.81 14.15
CA THR A 209 -6.66 13.07 14.77
C THR A 209 -7.06 14.53 14.62
N ASP A 210 -6.10 15.46 14.57
CA ASP A 210 -6.26 16.91 14.42
C ASP A 210 -6.09 17.41 12.97
N TYR A 211 -6.48 16.58 11.99
CA TYR A 211 -6.25 16.71 10.55
C TYR A 211 -6.82 18.00 9.89
N THR A 212 -7.74 18.70 10.55
CA THR A 212 -8.27 20.00 10.08
C THR A 212 -7.55 21.19 10.71
N GLY A 213 -6.60 20.95 11.58
CA GLY A 213 -5.93 21.96 12.38
C GLY A 213 -4.40 21.87 12.28
N ALA A 214 -3.75 21.60 13.41
CA ALA A 214 -2.30 21.57 13.49
C ALA A 214 -1.64 20.39 12.78
N CYS A 215 -2.40 19.31 12.53
CA CYS A 215 -1.92 18.08 11.88
C CYS A 215 -0.65 17.51 12.54
N ALA A 216 -0.63 17.47 13.87
CA ALA A 216 0.54 17.11 14.68
C ALA A 216 0.27 16.00 15.71
N THR A 217 -0.96 15.44 15.72
CA THR A 217 -1.39 14.41 16.66
C THR A 217 -1.61 13.09 15.94
N LEU A 218 -0.61 12.22 15.96
CA LEU A 218 -0.65 10.91 15.31
C LEU A 218 -1.73 10.00 15.91
N ASP A 219 -2.57 9.42 15.07
CA ASP A 219 -3.55 8.39 15.45
C ASP A 219 -2.87 7.00 15.44
N GLN A 220 -2.12 6.74 16.51
CA GLN A 220 -1.32 5.53 16.63
C GLN A 220 -2.19 4.27 16.66
N GLU A 221 -3.35 4.32 17.33
CA GLU A 221 -4.23 3.16 17.46
C GLU A 221 -4.79 2.73 16.11
N LYS A 222 -5.29 3.67 15.31
CA LYS A 222 -5.79 3.42 13.97
C LYS A 222 -4.71 2.84 13.06
N LEU A 223 -3.55 3.49 13.00
CA LEU A 223 -2.44 3.04 12.14
C LEU A 223 -1.95 1.65 12.53
N GLN A 224 -1.81 1.36 13.83
CA GLN A 224 -1.40 0.04 14.29
C GLN A 224 -2.40 -1.05 13.91
N GLN A 225 -3.70 -0.77 14.01
CA GLN A 225 -4.75 -1.73 13.63
C GLN A 225 -4.74 -2.00 12.11
N GLU A 226 -4.58 -0.97 11.30
CA GLU A 226 -4.58 -1.10 9.83
C GLU A 226 -3.31 -1.79 9.32
N LEU A 227 -2.13 -1.49 9.89
CA LEU A 227 -0.88 -2.17 9.56
C LEU A 227 -0.89 -3.65 10.01
N ALA A 228 -1.41 -3.95 11.21
CA ALA A 228 -1.57 -5.33 11.65
C ALA A 228 -2.53 -6.13 10.74
N TYR A 229 -3.56 -5.48 10.19
CA TYR A 229 -4.40 -6.10 9.18
C TYR A 229 -3.61 -6.36 7.88
N ALA A 230 -2.85 -5.39 7.38
CA ALA A 230 -2.02 -5.57 6.19
C ALA A 230 -1.01 -6.72 6.37
N GLU A 231 -0.35 -6.82 7.51
CA GLU A 231 0.55 -7.93 7.87
C GLU A 231 -0.18 -9.27 7.85
N SER A 232 -1.45 -9.30 8.34
CA SER A 232 -2.27 -10.52 8.36
C SER A 232 -2.61 -11.08 6.98
N LEU A 233 -2.49 -10.28 5.92
CA LEU A 233 -2.72 -10.71 4.54
C LEU A 233 -1.59 -11.59 4.01
N GLY A 234 -0.40 -11.55 4.64
CA GLY A 234 0.75 -12.39 4.29
C GLY A 234 1.33 -12.08 2.91
N THR A 235 1.26 -10.83 2.48
CA THR A 235 1.95 -10.34 1.28
C THR A 235 3.46 -10.30 1.48
N ASP A 236 4.22 -10.27 0.39
CA ASP A 236 5.69 -10.21 0.45
C ASP A 236 6.17 -8.86 0.99
N LEU A 237 5.47 -7.76 0.69
CA LEU A 237 5.80 -6.41 1.12
C LEU A 237 4.55 -5.61 1.51
N ILE A 238 4.73 -4.63 2.39
CA ILE A 238 3.75 -3.61 2.76
C ILE A 238 4.29 -2.24 2.37
N ALA A 239 3.62 -1.57 1.44
CA ALA A 239 3.97 -0.23 0.96
C ALA A 239 2.98 0.81 1.50
N VAL A 240 3.47 1.83 2.19
CA VAL A 240 2.66 2.90 2.75
C VAL A 240 2.94 4.23 2.04
N MET A 241 1.98 4.68 1.26
CA MET A 241 2.02 5.96 0.55
C MET A 241 1.55 7.07 1.47
N VAL A 242 2.44 8.00 1.82
CA VAL A 242 2.15 9.07 2.80
C VAL A 242 2.23 10.44 2.13
N HIS A 243 1.10 11.17 2.16
CA HIS A 243 1.08 12.58 1.77
C HIS A 243 1.22 13.47 3.01
N TRP A 244 2.37 14.17 3.13
CA TRP A 244 2.77 14.88 4.35
C TRP A 244 3.78 16.01 4.07
N GLY A 245 4.18 16.70 5.14
CA GLY A 245 5.24 17.70 5.10
C GLY A 245 4.71 19.13 5.16
N ILE A 246 5.62 20.06 4.91
CA ILE A 246 5.35 21.51 4.90
C ILE A 246 5.73 22.02 3.53
N GLU A 247 4.79 22.73 2.88
CA GLU A 247 5.03 23.33 1.57
C GLU A 247 6.33 24.15 1.53
N TYR A 248 7.05 24.09 0.42
CA TYR A 248 8.31 24.78 0.17
C TYR A 248 9.49 24.37 1.07
N GLN A 249 9.36 23.32 1.89
CA GLN A 249 10.47 22.73 2.63
C GLN A 249 10.99 21.49 1.91
N THR A 250 12.30 21.46 1.63
CA THR A 250 12.96 20.37 0.91
C THR A 250 13.64 19.35 1.83
N THR A 251 13.62 19.59 3.13
CA THR A 251 14.13 18.66 4.15
C THR A 251 12.99 18.19 5.03
N GLN A 252 13.05 16.92 5.41
CA GLN A 252 12.09 16.33 6.35
C GLN A 252 12.13 17.07 7.70
N ASN A 253 11.00 17.10 8.36
CA ASN A 253 10.89 17.62 9.73
C ASN A 253 10.80 16.48 10.76
N ALA A 254 10.97 16.78 12.03
CA ALA A 254 10.95 15.80 13.12
C ALA A 254 9.62 15.02 13.22
N TYR A 255 8.50 15.60 12.77
CA TYR A 255 7.23 14.90 12.77
C TYR A 255 7.15 13.84 11.66
N GLN A 256 7.68 14.15 10.48
CA GLN A 256 7.80 13.16 9.40
C GLN A 256 8.71 11.99 9.83
N GLU A 257 9.83 12.27 10.51
CA GLU A 257 10.71 11.21 11.06
C GLU A 257 9.94 10.34 12.07
N GLN A 258 9.20 10.97 13.00
CA GLN A 258 8.38 10.24 13.98
C GLN A 258 7.34 9.32 13.31
N VAL A 259 6.64 9.81 12.29
CA VAL A 259 5.62 9.02 11.56
C VAL A 259 6.29 7.88 10.79
N ALA A 260 7.41 8.13 10.11
CA ALA A 260 8.15 7.10 9.40
C ALA A 260 8.63 5.98 10.33
N ASP A 261 9.25 6.34 11.46
CA ASP A 261 9.70 5.39 12.48
C ASP A 261 8.54 4.55 13.01
N PHE A 262 7.37 5.18 13.22
CA PHE A 262 6.17 4.47 13.65
C PHE A 262 5.72 3.45 12.61
N LEU A 263 5.58 3.85 11.34
CA LEU A 263 5.13 2.97 10.25
C LEU A 263 6.09 1.78 10.06
N ILE A 264 7.39 2.03 9.98
CA ILE A 264 8.41 0.98 9.83
C ILE A 264 8.42 0.03 11.02
N SER A 265 8.32 0.56 12.26
CA SER A 265 8.28 -0.30 13.46
C SER A 265 7.02 -1.16 13.58
N HIS A 266 5.98 -0.89 12.78
CA HIS A 266 4.72 -1.63 12.73
C HIS A 266 4.49 -2.36 11.41
N GLY A 267 5.55 -2.64 10.64
CA GLY A 267 5.52 -3.57 9.53
C GLY A 267 5.49 -2.95 8.14
N ALA A 268 5.61 -1.63 7.99
CA ALA A 268 5.83 -1.05 6.66
C ALA A 268 7.24 -1.38 6.15
N ASP A 269 7.34 -1.85 4.90
CA ASP A 269 8.60 -2.19 4.24
C ASP A 269 9.06 -1.07 3.29
N LEU A 270 8.10 -0.36 2.70
CA LEU A 270 8.31 0.71 1.72
C LEU A 270 7.46 1.92 2.06
#